data_548a525b777c0e5222a5050a3aec78d2
#
_entry.id   548a525b777c0e5222a5050a3aec78d2
#
_cell.length_a   1.000
_cell.length_b   1.000
_cell.length_c   1.000
_cell.angle_alpha   90.00
_cell.angle_beta   90.00
_cell.angle_gamma   90.00
#
_symmetry.space_group_name_H-M   'P 1'
#
loop_
_entity.id
_entity.type
_entity.pdbx_description
1 polymer ?
#
loop_
_entity_poly.entity_id
_entity_poly.type
_entity_poly.pdbx_seq_one_letter_code
_entity_poly.pdbx_strand_id
1 'polypeptide(L)'
;MYPVSDRFLQAIAESHDVAVEVVLIRTDGTSETLDIIGGSVSVDRSASVRRTCTVTLADPALIPRTAADKVSIYGARLKVGRGVQYSDGSQELVPLGVFRIDSVSGDVDEGPVSITGKGLEAVVADDRFTAPYRASGTAVSAVTALIQRSIPAASVVTGSVSDVAIGPRTWDVGADPWAAVGELAAVIGAEVHADGSGAFVITELPDILTTSPVWTVAAAEGGTYIQASRGMNSDAVFNGVLAGGENSESGVAPFQVLVVDSDPGSPTYWDGPYGHRLAPQPVSSPAIVTTIQATAAGTLRLRQAQAANASADLETLPNPALEAGDVLRVVYADGTAELHQVSAFPVPLDVGGSFTIRTISAKEDA
;
A
#
# COMPACT_ATOMS: atom_id res chain seq x y z
N MET A 1 8.21 -7.10 3.05
CA MET A 1 9.46 -6.39 2.67
C MET A 1 9.92 -6.91 1.31
N TYR A 2 10.35 -6.02 0.40
CA TYR A 2 10.94 -6.41 -0.87
C TYR A 2 12.20 -7.26 -0.63
N PRO A 3 12.41 -8.35 -1.40
CA PRO A 3 13.58 -9.21 -1.23
C PRO A 3 14.88 -8.46 -1.54
N VAL A 4 15.77 -8.39 -0.57
CA VAL A 4 17.10 -7.78 -0.68
C VAL A 4 18.15 -8.71 -0.07
N SER A 5 19.42 -8.49 -0.40
CA SER A 5 20.52 -9.27 0.17
C SER A 5 20.81 -8.89 1.63
N ASP A 6 21.44 -9.82 2.38
CA ASP A 6 21.91 -9.51 3.73
C ASP A 6 22.95 -8.37 3.72
N ARG A 7 23.74 -8.26 2.63
CA ARG A 7 24.69 -7.17 2.41
C ARG A 7 23.97 -5.82 2.34
N PHE A 8 22.79 -5.77 1.72
CA PHE A 8 21.97 -4.56 1.66
C PHE A 8 21.51 -4.13 3.06
N LEU A 9 20.97 -5.07 3.85
CA LEU A 9 20.50 -4.79 5.21
C LEU A 9 21.64 -4.33 6.14
N GLN A 10 22.85 -4.84 5.97
CA GLN A 10 24.02 -4.35 6.68
C GLN A 10 24.41 -2.95 6.23
N ALA A 11 24.45 -2.71 4.92
CA ALA A 11 24.86 -1.43 4.37
C ALA A 11 23.94 -0.27 4.79
N ILE A 12 22.61 -0.46 4.83
CA ILE A 12 21.68 0.60 5.26
C ILE A 12 21.80 0.95 6.74
N ALA A 13 22.38 0.10 7.57
CA ALA A 13 22.69 0.38 8.99
C ALA A 13 24.01 1.11 9.20
N GLU A 14 24.83 1.22 8.16
CA GLU A 14 26.14 1.86 8.18
C GLU A 14 26.20 3.07 7.22
N SER A 15 27.33 3.76 7.18
CA SER A 15 27.55 4.83 6.19
C SER A 15 27.71 4.19 4.80
N HIS A 16 26.87 4.60 3.86
CA HIS A 16 26.84 4.08 2.49
C HIS A 16 26.48 5.18 1.47
N ASP A 17 26.84 4.95 0.22
CA ASP A 17 26.41 5.78 -0.89
C ASP A 17 25.02 5.33 -1.35
N VAL A 18 24.13 6.31 -1.55
CA VAL A 18 22.75 6.08 -2.02
C VAL A 18 22.74 5.96 -3.54
N ALA A 19 22.18 4.88 -4.05
CA ALA A 19 21.86 4.73 -5.47
C ALA A 19 20.39 5.08 -5.70
N VAL A 20 20.12 5.98 -6.66
CA VAL A 20 18.75 6.32 -7.08
C VAL A 20 18.65 6.24 -8.58
N GLU A 21 17.58 5.62 -9.05
CA GLU A 21 17.27 5.54 -10.47
C GLU A 21 15.85 6.01 -10.73
N VAL A 22 15.68 6.99 -11.63
CA VAL A 22 14.37 7.43 -12.12
C VAL A 22 14.36 7.27 -13.63
N VAL A 23 13.51 6.41 -14.13
CA VAL A 23 13.36 6.12 -15.55
C VAL A 23 12.04 6.66 -16.04
N LEU A 24 12.10 7.56 -17.03
CA LEU A 24 10.95 8.02 -17.78
C LEU A 24 10.61 6.98 -18.85
N ILE A 25 9.36 6.50 -18.84
CA ILE A 25 8.82 5.59 -19.85
C ILE A 25 7.80 6.38 -20.68
N ARG A 26 8.04 6.51 -21.96
CA ARG A 26 7.17 7.23 -22.87
C ARG A 26 6.09 6.33 -23.47
N THR A 27 5.10 6.96 -24.08
CA THR A 27 3.98 6.24 -24.72
C THR A 27 4.39 5.42 -25.94
N ASP A 28 5.50 5.74 -26.58
CA ASP A 28 6.09 4.97 -27.68
C ASP A 28 6.91 3.76 -27.21
N GLY A 29 7.00 3.54 -25.89
CA GLY A 29 7.75 2.46 -25.28
C GLY A 29 9.24 2.76 -25.09
N THR A 30 9.74 3.92 -25.53
CA THR A 30 11.13 4.32 -25.25
C THR A 30 11.30 4.70 -23.78
N SER A 31 12.49 4.50 -23.24
CA SER A 31 12.83 4.85 -21.87
C SER A 31 14.12 5.65 -21.79
N GLU A 32 14.19 6.53 -20.80
CA GLU A 32 15.34 7.41 -20.56
C GLU A 32 15.51 7.60 -19.05
N THR A 33 16.74 7.47 -18.55
CA THR A 33 17.05 7.79 -17.15
C THR A 33 17.11 9.31 -16.98
N LEU A 34 16.45 9.82 -15.94
CA LEU A 34 16.42 11.23 -15.60
C LEU A 34 17.41 11.53 -14.47
N ASP A 35 18.17 12.61 -14.65
CA ASP A 35 19.05 13.14 -13.59
C ASP A 35 18.21 13.96 -12.60
N ILE A 36 18.07 13.46 -11.39
CA ILE A 36 17.29 14.11 -10.33
C ILE A 36 18.19 14.84 -9.33
N ILE A 37 17.64 15.88 -8.72
CA ILE A 37 18.28 16.61 -7.62
C ILE A 37 17.60 16.36 -6.27
N GLY A 38 16.50 15.61 -6.25
CA GLY A 38 15.78 15.23 -5.04
C GLY A 38 14.38 14.69 -5.34
N GLY A 39 13.65 14.41 -4.27
CA GLY A 39 12.29 13.93 -4.34
C GLY A 39 11.98 12.91 -3.24
N SER A 40 10.82 12.30 -3.35
CA SER A 40 10.39 11.21 -2.45
C SER A 40 9.33 10.32 -3.10
N VAL A 41 9.25 9.09 -2.61
CA VAL A 41 8.13 8.20 -2.85
C VAL A 41 7.41 7.99 -1.52
N SER A 42 6.12 8.32 -1.47
CA SER A 42 5.28 8.06 -0.29
C SER A 42 4.49 6.77 -0.50
N VAL A 43 4.50 5.95 0.53
CA VAL A 43 3.70 4.71 0.60
C VAL A 43 2.72 4.87 1.75
N ASP A 44 1.42 4.74 1.48
CA ASP A 44 0.36 4.82 2.50
C ASP A 44 -0.69 3.76 2.22
N ARG A 45 -0.81 2.79 3.14
CA ARG A 45 -1.75 1.69 3.02
C ARG A 45 -3.21 2.14 3.14
N SER A 46 -3.47 3.24 3.84
CA SER A 46 -4.83 3.77 4.03
C SER A 46 -5.34 4.53 2.79
N ALA A 47 -4.45 4.93 1.90
CA ALA A 47 -4.79 5.66 0.70
C ALA A 47 -5.36 4.74 -0.40
N SER A 48 -6.31 5.24 -1.17
CA SER A 48 -6.88 4.53 -2.34
C SER A 48 -5.81 4.22 -3.39
N VAL A 49 -4.88 5.16 -3.63
CA VAL A 49 -3.67 4.96 -4.40
C VAL A 49 -2.51 4.82 -3.42
N ARG A 50 -1.99 3.62 -3.26
CA ARG A 50 -1.03 3.29 -2.20
C ARG A 50 0.28 4.05 -2.30
N ARG A 51 0.73 4.34 -3.53
CA ARG A 51 2.02 4.98 -3.79
C ARG A 51 1.87 6.27 -4.57
N THR A 52 2.60 7.30 -4.14
CA THR A 52 2.74 8.56 -4.88
C THR A 52 4.21 8.94 -4.93
N CYS A 53 4.62 9.70 -5.94
CA CYS A 53 5.98 10.20 -6.02
C CYS A 53 6.01 11.71 -6.29
N THR A 54 7.07 12.34 -5.82
CA THR A 54 7.51 13.66 -6.26
C THR A 54 8.98 13.55 -6.65
N VAL A 55 9.33 14.03 -7.85
CA VAL A 55 10.69 14.02 -8.37
C VAL A 55 11.05 15.41 -8.78
N THR A 56 12.24 15.87 -8.42
CA THR A 56 12.75 17.21 -8.73
C THR A 56 13.94 17.09 -9.67
N LEU A 57 13.86 17.81 -10.80
CA LEU A 57 14.89 17.85 -11.84
C LEU A 57 15.48 19.26 -11.90
N ALA A 58 16.76 19.35 -12.25
CA ALA A 58 17.43 20.65 -12.38
C ALA A 58 17.13 21.36 -13.72
N ASP A 59 16.90 20.59 -14.80
CA ASP A 59 16.82 21.11 -16.18
C ASP A 59 15.42 21.68 -16.48
N PRO A 60 15.25 23.00 -16.62
CA PRO A 60 13.98 23.64 -16.98
C PRO A 60 13.49 23.27 -18.38
N ALA A 61 14.36 22.81 -19.28
CA ALA A 61 13.96 22.35 -20.62
C ALA A 61 13.06 21.13 -20.60
N LEU A 62 12.95 20.44 -19.45
CA LEU A 62 12.04 19.30 -19.24
C LEU A 62 10.61 19.72 -18.90
N ILE A 63 10.33 21.02 -18.71
CA ILE A 63 8.95 21.50 -18.56
C ILE A 63 8.21 21.33 -19.90
N PRO A 64 7.12 20.53 -19.97
CA PRO A 64 6.42 20.30 -21.21
C PRO A 64 5.66 21.55 -21.66
N ARG A 65 5.79 21.90 -22.92
CA ARG A 65 5.04 22.98 -23.59
C ARG A 65 3.96 22.40 -24.52
N THR A 66 4.16 21.16 -24.94
CA THR A 66 3.24 20.42 -25.84
C THR A 66 3.04 18.98 -25.34
N ALA A 67 2.01 18.32 -25.84
CA ALA A 67 1.74 16.91 -25.53
C ALA A 67 2.84 15.95 -26.05
N ALA A 68 3.65 16.38 -27.01
CA ALA A 68 4.72 15.59 -27.61
C ALA A 68 6.07 15.70 -26.87
N ASP A 69 6.15 16.59 -25.87
CA ASP A 69 7.38 16.77 -25.13
C ASP A 69 7.72 15.56 -24.27
N LYS A 70 9.00 15.40 -23.92
CA LYS A 70 9.54 14.22 -23.25
C LYS A 70 8.76 13.88 -21.98
N VAL A 71 8.64 14.83 -21.07
CA VAL A 71 7.91 14.68 -19.82
C VAL A 71 6.48 15.17 -20.03
N SER A 72 5.56 14.25 -20.21
CA SER A 72 4.18 14.57 -20.57
C SER A 72 3.19 13.85 -19.66
N ILE A 73 2.13 14.56 -19.25
CA ILE A 73 1.03 13.97 -18.50
C ILE A 73 0.15 13.02 -19.35
N TYR A 74 0.33 13.01 -20.66
CA TYR A 74 -0.48 12.26 -21.61
C TYR A 74 0.01 10.81 -21.80
N GLY A 75 0.14 10.08 -20.68
CA GLY A 75 0.43 8.64 -20.66
C GLY A 75 1.90 8.26 -20.39
N ALA A 76 2.81 9.22 -20.24
CA ALA A 76 4.15 8.93 -19.78
C ALA A 76 4.13 8.47 -18.31
N ARG A 77 5.11 7.63 -17.96
CA ARG A 77 5.24 7.04 -16.61
C ARG A 77 6.65 7.22 -16.08
N LEU A 78 6.77 7.23 -14.76
CA LEU A 78 8.05 7.16 -14.07
C LEU A 78 8.19 5.80 -13.40
N LYS A 79 9.34 5.15 -13.55
CA LYS A 79 9.76 4.05 -12.72
C LYS A 79 10.84 4.56 -11.78
N VAL A 80 10.62 4.42 -10.47
CA VAL A 80 11.51 4.96 -9.43
C VAL A 80 12.09 3.81 -8.63
N GLY A 81 13.40 3.84 -8.40
CA GLY A 81 14.12 2.91 -7.54
C GLY A 81 15.12 3.65 -6.65
N ARG A 82 15.34 3.12 -5.46
CA ARG A 82 16.38 3.57 -4.52
C ARG A 82 17.07 2.36 -3.89
N GLY A 83 18.35 2.48 -3.64
CA GLY A 83 19.12 1.42 -3.02
C GLY A 83 20.48 1.89 -2.57
N VAL A 84 21.44 0.99 -2.58
CA VAL A 84 22.79 1.17 -2.10
C VAL A 84 23.79 1.02 -3.25
N GLN A 85 24.78 1.92 -3.31
CA GLN A 85 25.98 1.74 -4.10
C GLN A 85 27.08 1.23 -3.18
N TYR A 86 27.65 0.08 -3.52
CA TYR A 86 28.70 -0.53 -2.74
C TYR A 86 30.09 -0.02 -3.14
N SER A 87 31.06 -0.18 -2.25
CA SER A 87 32.46 0.23 -2.46
C SER A 87 33.16 -0.45 -3.64
N ASP A 88 32.63 -1.60 -4.11
CA ASP A 88 33.11 -2.31 -5.30
C ASP A 88 32.50 -1.77 -6.61
N GLY A 89 31.68 -0.71 -6.52
CA GLY A 89 30.98 -0.08 -7.65
C GLY A 89 29.70 -0.79 -8.06
N SER A 90 29.34 -1.92 -7.47
CA SER A 90 28.06 -2.57 -7.71
C SER A 90 26.92 -1.83 -7.00
N GLN A 91 25.69 -1.98 -7.51
CA GLN A 91 24.49 -1.37 -6.94
C GLN A 91 23.44 -2.43 -6.68
N GLU A 92 22.65 -2.24 -5.62
CA GLU A 92 21.44 -3.00 -5.36
C GLU A 92 20.27 -2.03 -5.20
N LEU A 93 19.34 -2.05 -6.16
CA LEU A 93 18.21 -1.14 -6.23
C LEU A 93 16.91 -1.86 -5.86
N VAL A 94 16.12 -1.21 -5.02
CA VAL A 94 14.75 -1.61 -4.69
C VAL A 94 13.80 -0.79 -5.52
N PRO A 95 12.88 -1.40 -6.29
CA PRO A 95 11.86 -0.66 -7.01
C PRO A 95 10.85 -0.05 -6.02
N LEU A 96 10.58 1.24 -6.15
CA LEU A 96 9.67 1.99 -5.27
C LEU A 96 8.29 2.20 -5.90
N GLY A 97 8.17 2.09 -7.20
CA GLY A 97 6.90 2.22 -7.89
C GLY A 97 7.03 2.51 -9.37
N VAL A 98 5.92 2.26 -10.06
CA VAL A 98 5.65 2.75 -11.42
C VAL A 98 4.50 3.73 -11.33
N PHE A 99 4.74 4.97 -11.73
CA PHE A 99 3.82 6.08 -11.52
C PHE A 99 3.35 6.66 -12.84
N ARG A 100 2.06 6.94 -12.95
CA ARG A 100 1.53 7.85 -13.96
C ARG A 100 1.95 9.27 -13.60
N ILE A 101 2.40 10.06 -14.55
CA ILE A 101 2.69 11.48 -14.34
C ILE A 101 1.36 12.23 -14.26
N ASP A 102 1.12 12.90 -13.13
CA ASP A 102 -0.11 13.67 -12.90
C ASP A 102 0.12 15.17 -13.10
N SER A 103 1.28 15.70 -12.71
CA SER A 103 1.62 17.11 -12.94
C SER A 103 3.10 17.30 -13.18
N VAL A 104 3.42 18.35 -13.93
CA VAL A 104 4.77 18.86 -14.14
C VAL A 104 4.72 20.38 -13.98
N SER A 105 5.55 20.93 -13.14
CA SER A 105 5.60 22.38 -12.88
C SER A 105 7.01 22.82 -12.50
N GLY A 106 7.31 24.09 -12.71
CA GLY A 106 8.60 24.70 -12.34
C GLY A 106 8.75 26.05 -12.97
N ASP A 107 9.88 26.69 -12.66
CA ASP A 107 10.27 27.92 -13.35
C ASP A 107 10.84 27.58 -14.74
N VAL A 108 10.33 28.23 -15.77
CA VAL A 108 10.67 27.91 -17.16
C VAL A 108 12.04 28.38 -17.60
N ASP A 109 12.66 29.27 -16.85
CA ASP A 109 13.96 29.88 -17.13
C ASP A 109 15.07 29.31 -16.26
N GLU A 110 14.80 29.11 -14.96
CA GLU A 110 15.82 28.75 -13.98
C GLU A 110 15.60 27.35 -13.35
N GLY A 111 14.40 26.78 -13.48
CA GLY A 111 14.04 25.55 -12.76
C GLY A 111 13.87 25.79 -11.25
N PRO A 112 13.88 24.78 -10.39
CA PRO A 112 13.80 23.36 -10.73
C PRO A 112 12.44 22.94 -11.28
N VAL A 113 12.39 21.74 -11.88
CA VAL A 113 11.17 21.12 -12.38
C VAL A 113 10.68 20.07 -11.38
N SER A 114 9.45 20.21 -10.92
CA SER A 114 8.80 19.23 -10.06
C SER A 114 7.82 18.38 -10.85
N ILE A 115 7.94 17.06 -10.75
CA ILE A 115 7.03 16.08 -11.33
C ILE A 115 6.34 15.35 -10.19
N THR A 116 5.00 15.31 -10.23
CA THR A 116 4.24 14.45 -9.31
C THR A 116 3.62 13.29 -10.06
N GLY A 117 3.56 12.13 -9.41
CA GLY A 117 2.96 10.94 -9.99
C GLY A 117 2.19 10.11 -8.97
N LYS A 118 1.24 9.35 -9.48
CA LYS A 118 0.43 8.40 -8.72
C LYS A 118 0.64 6.98 -9.23
N GLY A 119 0.54 6.02 -8.34
CA GLY A 119 0.58 4.59 -8.65
C GLY A 119 -0.46 4.18 -9.70
N LEU A 120 -0.27 2.99 -10.24
CA LEU A 120 -1.09 2.50 -11.35
C LEU A 120 -2.56 2.30 -10.97
N GLU A 121 -2.89 2.23 -9.70
CA GLU A 121 -4.27 2.24 -9.18
C GLU A 121 -5.06 3.44 -9.68
N ALA A 122 -4.41 4.60 -9.79
CA ALA A 122 -5.04 5.82 -10.31
C ALA A 122 -5.48 5.69 -11.78
N VAL A 123 -4.76 4.90 -12.57
CA VAL A 123 -5.14 4.63 -13.96
C VAL A 123 -6.43 3.82 -14.03
N VAL A 124 -6.57 2.83 -13.13
CA VAL A 124 -7.78 2.01 -13.04
C VAL A 124 -8.95 2.83 -12.50
N ALA A 125 -8.72 3.64 -11.46
CA ALA A 125 -9.74 4.48 -10.83
C ALA A 125 -10.35 5.50 -11.80
N ASP A 126 -9.52 6.12 -12.66
CA ASP A 126 -9.96 7.16 -13.58
C ASP A 126 -10.67 6.61 -14.83
N ASP A 127 -10.48 5.31 -15.15
CA ASP A 127 -11.15 4.65 -16.28
C ASP A 127 -12.59 4.23 -15.91
N ARG A 128 -13.42 5.23 -15.55
CA ARG A 128 -14.80 5.05 -15.12
C ARG A 128 -15.61 4.22 -16.10
N PHE A 129 -16.60 3.48 -15.60
CA PHE A 129 -17.49 2.69 -16.43
C PHE A 129 -18.32 3.59 -17.35
N THR A 130 -18.23 3.39 -18.67
CA THR A 130 -19.02 4.12 -19.69
C THR A 130 -20.36 3.42 -20.00
N ALA A 131 -20.53 2.18 -19.54
CA ALA A 131 -21.76 1.39 -19.59
C ALA A 131 -21.84 0.56 -18.29
N PRO A 132 -23.00 0.04 -17.89
CA PRO A 132 -23.09 -0.87 -16.76
C PRO A 132 -22.11 -2.03 -16.93
N TYR A 133 -21.26 -2.25 -15.93
CA TYR A 133 -20.26 -3.32 -15.96
C TYR A 133 -20.67 -4.44 -15.01
N ARG A 134 -20.73 -5.67 -15.53
CA ARG A 134 -21.09 -6.85 -14.75
C ARG A 134 -19.88 -7.76 -14.56
N ALA A 135 -19.57 -8.08 -13.32
CA ALA A 135 -18.62 -9.10 -12.93
C ALA A 135 -19.30 -10.38 -12.46
N SER A 136 -18.68 -11.52 -12.74
CA SER A 136 -19.06 -12.85 -12.29
C SER A 136 -17.85 -13.77 -12.34
N GLY A 137 -17.97 -15.00 -11.89
CA GLY A 137 -16.85 -15.94 -11.80
C GLY A 137 -16.23 -15.97 -10.43
N THR A 138 -14.92 -16.00 -10.33
CA THR A 138 -14.20 -15.97 -9.05
C THR A 138 -13.70 -14.56 -8.72
N ALA A 139 -13.46 -14.28 -7.44
CA ALA A 139 -13.01 -12.97 -6.98
C ALA A 139 -11.69 -12.53 -7.66
N VAL A 140 -10.68 -13.42 -7.70
CA VAL A 140 -9.39 -13.15 -8.34
C VAL A 140 -9.55 -12.90 -9.84
N SER A 141 -10.36 -13.72 -10.54
CA SER A 141 -10.59 -13.53 -11.97
C SER A 141 -11.29 -12.22 -12.28
N ALA A 142 -12.26 -11.81 -11.47
CA ALA A 142 -13.01 -10.57 -11.64
C ALA A 142 -12.15 -9.33 -11.33
N VAL A 143 -11.32 -9.38 -10.29
CA VAL A 143 -10.32 -8.35 -9.96
C VAL A 143 -9.33 -8.19 -11.11
N THR A 144 -8.78 -9.31 -11.61
CA THR A 144 -7.84 -9.30 -12.74
C THR A 144 -8.46 -8.68 -13.99
N ALA A 145 -9.70 -9.06 -14.32
CA ALA A 145 -10.40 -8.52 -15.48
C ALA A 145 -10.65 -7.01 -15.38
N LEU A 146 -10.98 -6.48 -14.18
CA LEU A 146 -11.15 -5.06 -13.96
C LEU A 146 -9.84 -4.27 -14.14
N ILE A 147 -8.74 -4.77 -13.60
CA ILE A 147 -7.42 -4.14 -13.73
C ILE A 147 -6.99 -4.16 -15.20
N GLN A 148 -7.09 -5.32 -15.86
CA GLN A 148 -6.65 -5.49 -17.25
C GLN A 148 -7.56 -4.80 -18.26
N ARG A 149 -8.80 -4.45 -17.89
CA ARG A 149 -9.65 -3.57 -18.70
C ARG A 149 -8.98 -2.21 -18.94
N SER A 150 -8.39 -1.64 -17.90
CA SER A 150 -7.74 -0.32 -17.96
C SER A 150 -6.26 -0.41 -18.36
N ILE A 151 -5.58 -1.47 -17.95
CA ILE A 151 -4.16 -1.72 -18.23
C ILE A 151 -4.01 -3.16 -18.77
N PRO A 152 -4.19 -3.39 -20.08
CA PRO A 152 -4.24 -4.74 -20.67
C PRO A 152 -2.99 -5.60 -20.39
N ALA A 153 -1.82 -4.97 -20.24
CA ALA A 153 -0.55 -5.64 -19.95
C ALA A 153 -0.22 -5.71 -18.46
N ALA A 154 -1.17 -5.37 -17.56
CA ALA A 154 -0.93 -5.41 -16.13
C ALA A 154 -0.62 -6.83 -15.65
N SER A 155 0.48 -6.97 -14.89
CA SER A 155 0.76 -8.17 -14.12
C SER A 155 -0.09 -8.16 -12.85
N VAL A 156 -0.84 -9.23 -12.61
CA VAL A 156 -1.59 -9.44 -11.37
C VAL A 156 -1.07 -10.69 -10.70
N VAL A 157 -0.57 -10.53 -9.49
CA VAL A 157 0.03 -11.60 -8.67
C VAL A 157 -0.90 -11.89 -7.51
N THR A 158 -1.19 -13.17 -7.30
CA THR A 158 -2.01 -13.63 -6.18
C THR A 158 -1.10 -14.21 -5.11
N GLY A 159 -1.16 -13.63 -3.91
CA GLY A 159 -0.51 -14.18 -2.71
C GLY A 159 -1.29 -15.35 -2.10
N SER A 160 -1.11 -15.53 -0.80
CA SER A 160 -1.76 -16.62 -0.04
C SER A 160 -3.24 -16.31 0.22
N VAL A 161 -4.06 -16.24 -0.84
CA VAL A 161 -5.51 -16.02 -0.74
C VAL A 161 -6.28 -17.21 -1.30
N SER A 162 -7.41 -17.53 -0.68
CA SER A 162 -8.32 -18.56 -1.18
C SER A 162 -9.32 -17.93 -2.15
N ASP A 163 -9.21 -18.24 -3.44
CA ASP A 163 -10.15 -17.75 -4.46
C ASP A 163 -11.51 -18.47 -4.36
N VAL A 164 -12.59 -17.70 -4.46
CA VAL A 164 -13.96 -18.22 -4.38
C VAL A 164 -14.86 -17.59 -5.44
N ALA A 165 -15.92 -18.30 -5.82
CA ALA A 165 -16.94 -17.77 -6.72
C ALA A 165 -17.71 -16.62 -6.05
N ILE A 166 -17.90 -15.51 -6.78
CA ILE A 166 -18.66 -14.35 -6.32
C ILE A 166 -20.11 -14.40 -6.84
N GLY A 167 -21.01 -13.71 -6.15
CA GLY A 167 -22.32 -13.37 -6.71
C GLY A 167 -22.15 -12.42 -7.90
N PRO A 168 -23.04 -12.51 -8.91
CA PRO A 168 -23.06 -11.53 -10.00
C PRO A 168 -23.22 -10.12 -9.43
N ARG A 169 -22.32 -9.23 -9.85
CA ARG A 169 -22.30 -7.83 -9.39
C ARG A 169 -22.26 -6.88 -10.57
N THR A 170 -23.17 -5.92 -10.61
CA THR A 170 -23.22 -4.90 -11.66
C THR A 170 -22.99 -3.54 -11.03
N TRP A 171 -22.09 -2.75 -11.61
CA TRP A 171 -21.87 -1.35 -11.28
C TRP A 171 -22.43 -0.46 -12.38
N ASP A 172 -22.97 0.68 -11.98
CA ASP A 172 -23.57 1.65 -12.90
C ASP A 172 -22.51 2.46 -13.65
N VAL A 173 -22.97 3.15 -14.67
CA VAL A 173 -22.17 4.14 -15.43
C VAL A 173 -21.60 5.18 -14.46
N GLY A 174 -20.30 5.51 -14.65
CA GLY A 174 -19.57 6.49 -13.83
C GLY A 174 -19.01 5.92 -12.51
N ALA A 175 -19.35 4.69 -12.12
CA ALA A 175 -18.78 4.08 -10.92
C ALA A 175 -17.25 3.89 -11.08
N ASP A 176 -16.57 3.86 -9.92
CA ASP A 176 -15.13 3.73 -9.80
C ASP A 176 -14.68 2.27 -9.94
N PRO A 177 -13.90 1.89 -10.98
CA PRO A 177 -13.44 0.52 -11.13
C PRO A 177 -12.44 0.09 -10.05
N TRP A 178 -11.65 1.01 -9.49
CA TRP A 178 -10.73 0.68 -8.41
C TRP A 178 -11.46 0.41 -7.10
N ALA A 179 -12.53 1.16 -6.82
CA ALA A 179 -13.41 0.83 -5.70
C ALA A 179 -14.10 -0.53 -5.90
N ALA A 180 -14.47 -0.87 -7.15
CA ALA A 180 -15.02 -2.19 -7.48
C ALA A 180 -13.99 -3.33 -7.27
N VAL A 181 -12.71 -3.10 -7.60
CA VAL A 181 -11.60 -4.02 -7.29
C VAL A 181 -11.52 -4.28 -5.78
N GLY A 182 -11.55 -3.22 -4.97
CA GLY A 182 -11.55 -3.34 -3.50
C GLY A 182 -12.77 -4.09 -2.96
N GLU A 183 -13.97 -3.83 -3.50
CA GLU A 183 -15.20 -4.55 -3.14
C GLU A 183 -15.07 -6.06 -3.39
N LEU A 184 -14.52 -6.45 -4.55
CA LEU A 184 -14.35 -7.86 -4.91
C LEU A 184 -13.25 -8.55 -4.10
N ALA A 185 -12.14 -7.87 -3.85
CA ALA A 185 -11.07 -8.41 -3.01
C ALA A 185 -11.52 -8.66 -1.57
N ALA A 186 -12.37 -7.78 -1.04
CA ALA A 186 -12.92 -7.96 0.30
C ALA A 186 -13.76 -9.24 0.45
N VAL A 187 -14.39 -9.75 -0.62
CA VAL A 187 -15.13 -11.03 -0.60
C VAL A 187 -14.26 -12.21 -0.15
N ILE A 188 -12.96 -12.15 -0.45
CA ILE A 188 -11.96 -13.15 -0.06
C ILE A 188 -11.07 -12.70 1.09
N GLY A 189 -11.44 -11.60 1.77
CA GLY A 189 -10.66 -11.05 2.88
C GLY A 189 -9.31 -10.48 2.48
N ALA A 190 -9.13 -10.08 1.21
CA ALA A 190 -7.89 -9.60 0.65
C ALA A 190 -7.91 -8.09 0.39
N GLU A 191 -6.71 -7.52 0.26
CA GLU A 191 -6.43 -6.18 -0.26
C GLU A 191 -5.75 -6.28 -1.63
N VAL A 192 -5.91 -5.24 -2.44
CA VAL A 192 -5.22 -5.13 -3.74
C VAL A 192 -4.48 -3.81 -3.81
N HIS A 193 -3.25 -3.85 -4.31
CA HIS A 193 -2.43 -2.65 -4.53
C HIS A 193 -1.39 -2.91 -5.62
N ALA A 194 -0.84 -1.85 -6.19
CA ALA A 194 0.35 -1.94 -7.01
C ALA A 194 1.61 -1.95 -6.11
N ASP A 195 2.50 -2.93 -6.33
CA ASP A 195 3.78 -3.03 -5.64
C ASP A 195 4.85 -2.07 -6.21
N GLY A 196 6.05 -2.11 -5.66
CA GLY A 196 7.18 -1.31 -6.13
C GLY A 196 7.60 -1.61 -7.57
N SER A 197 7.31 -2.78 -8.12
CA SER A 197 7.59 -3.15 -9.51
C SER A 197 6.51 -2.68 -10.50
N GLY A 198 5.35 -2.26 -9.98
CA GLY A 198 4.16 -1.93 -10.77
C GLY A 198 3.25 -3.13 -11.06
N ALA A 199 3.49 -4.29 -10.45
CA ALA A 199 2.57 -5.41 -10.47
C ALA A 199 1.45 -5.19 -9.45
N PHE A 200 0.22 -5.58 -9.79
CA PHE A 200 -0.89 -5.59 -8.84
C PHE A 200 -0.84 -6.86 -8.01
N VAL A 201 -0.89 -6.72 -6.69
CA VAL A 201 -0.80 -7.83 -5.75
C VAL A 201 -2.12 -7.96 -5.01
N ILE A 202 -2.69 -9.18 -5.03
CA ILE A 202 -3.87 -9.56 -4.24
C ILE A 202 -3.35 -10.35 -3.03
N THR A 203 -3.49 -9.82 -1.82
CA THR A 203 -2.91 -10.42 -0.61
C THR A 203 -3.81 -10.24 0.61
N GLU A 204 -3.74 -11.18 1.54
CA GLU A 204 -4.33 -11.00 2.87
C GLU A 204 -3.54 -9.96 3.67
N LEU A 205 -4.24 -9.29 4.58
CA LEU A 205 -3.59 -8.44 5.56
C LEU A 205 -2.82 -9.29 6.56
N PRO A 206 -1.48 -9.09 6.72
CA PRO A 206 -0.72 -9.78 7.74
C PRO A 206 -1.31 -9.55 9.13
N ASP A 207 -1.39 -10.64 9.90
CA ASP A 207 -1.82 -10.60 11.30
C ASP A 207 -0.58 -10.39 12.18
N ILE A 208 -0.54 -9.28 12.92
CA ILE A 208 0.58 -8.94 13.80
C ILE A 208 0.82 -9.99 14.90
N LEU A 209 -0.22 -10.76 15.25
CA LEU A 209 -0.12 -11.79 16.30
C LEU A 209 0.65 -13.02 15.84
N THR A 210 0.65 -13.31 14.54
CA THR A 210 1.19 -14.55 13.98
C THR A 210 2.31 -14.33 12.97
N THR A 211 2.49 -13.09 12.49
CA THR A 211 3.49 -12.76 11.48
C THR A 211 4.83 -12.42 12.14
N SER A 212 5.90 -13.11 11.71
CA SER A 212 7.25 -12.79 12.16
C SER A 212 7.70 -11.41 11.66
N PRO A 213 8.44 -10.63 12.47
CA PRO A 213 8.96 -9.35 12.03
C PRO A 213 9.96 -9.52 10.88
N VAL A 214 9.87 -8.64 9.88
CA VAL A 214 10.77 -8.66 8.72
C VAL A 214 12.00 -7.78 8.89
N TRP A 215 11.96 -6.86 9.85
CA TRP A 215 13.06 -5.96 10.17
C TRP A 215 13.00 -5.53 11.64
N THR A 216 14.18 -5.31 12.25
CA THR A 216 14.31 -4.84 13.63
C THR A 216 14.87 -3.41 13.64
N VAL A 217 14.14 -2.50 14.30
CA VAL A 217 14.54 -1.11 14.55
C VAL A 217 14.94 -1.03 16.03
N ALA A 218 16.23 -0.96 16.33
CA ALA A 218 16.73 -1.04 17.70
C ALA A 218 17.46 0.24 18.11
N ALA A 219 17.21 0.68 19.36
CA ALA A 219 17.94 1.75 20.04
C ALA A 219 19.20 1.16 20.73
N ALA A 220 20.15 0.67 19.92
CA ALA A 220 21.39 0.08 20.38
C ALA A 220 22.57 0.53 19.53
N GLU A 221 23.80 0.25 19.93
CA GLU A 221 24.97 0.48 19.12
C GLU A 221 24.85 -0.29 17.78
N GLY A 222 25.01 0.42 16.65
CA GLY A 222 24.75 -0.14 15.33
C GLY A 222 23.28 -0.31 14.97
N GLY A 223 22.34 0.14 15.81
CA GLY A 223 20.90 0.14 15.51
C GLY A 223 20.46 1.29 14.60
N THR A 224 19.28 1.15 14.02
CA THR A 224 18.73 2.12 13.07
C THR A 224 17.73 3.08 13.69
N TYR A 225 17.37 2.90 14.97
CA TYR A 225 16.42 3.73 15.71
C TYR A 225 16.98 5.12 16.00
N ILE A 226 16.21 6.16 15.72
CA ILE A 226 16.55 7.55 16.06
C ILE A 226 15.65 8.05 17.20
N GLN A 227 14.35 8.05 16.97
CA GLN A 227 13.36 8.43 17.97
C GLN A 227 11.98 7.81 17.62
N ALA A 228 11.09 7.80 18.62
CA ALA A 228 9.70 7.42 18.44
C ALA A 228 8.75 8.33 19.21
N SER A 229 7.61 8.64 18.63
CA SER A 229 6.44 9.12 19.37
C SER A 229 5.37 8.04 19.36
N ARG A 230 4.66 7.84 20.47
CA ARG A 230 3.63 6.81 20.63
C ARG A 230 2.33 7.44 21.08
N GLY A 231 1.23 7.02 20.48
CA GLY A 231 -0.11 7.43 20.85
C GLY A 231 -1.07 6.24 20.94
N MET A 232 -2.10 6.38 21.74
CA MET A 232 -3.25 5.47 21.79
C MET A 232 -4.52 6.31 21.61
N ASN A 233 -5.38 5.89 20.69
CA ASN A 233 -6.65 6.55 20.44
C ASN A 233 -7.74 5.50 20.24
N SER A 234 -8.87 5.66 20.90
CA SER A 234 -9.99 4.74 20.81
C SER A 234 -11.06 5.15 19.80
N ASP A 235 -10.98 6.34 19.20
CA ASP A 235 -12.10 6.92 18.41
C ASP A 235 -12.45 6.10 17.16
N ALA A 236 -11.45 5.52 16.53
CA ALA A 236 -11.62 4.70 15.31
C ALA A 236 -11.51 3.19 15.58
N VAL A 237 -11.40 2.77 16.85
CA VAL A 237 -11.24 1.37 17.22
C VAL A 237 -12.60 0.73 17.45
N PHE A 238 -12.88 -0.32 16.70
CA PHE A 238 -14.08 -1.13 16.81
C PHE A 238 -13.66 -2.59 16.99
N ASN A 239 -14.44 -3.34 17.77
CA ASN A 239 -14.20 -4.75 18.04
C ASN A 239 -15.32 -5.66 17.54
N GLY A 240 -16.25 -5.11 16.77
CA GLY A 240 -17.31 -5.83 16.08
C GLY A 240 -17.62 -5.20 14.72
N VAL A 241 -17.89 -6.03 13.73
CA VAL A 241 -18.27 -5.65 12.37
C VAL A 241 -19.45 -6.48 11.92
N LEU A 242 -20.51 -5.84 11.41
CA LEU A 242 -21.56 -6.54 10.67
C LEU A 242 -21.13 -6.67 9.21
N ALA A 243 -21.17 -7.89 8.69
CA ALA A 243 -20.89 -8.16 7.29
C ALA A 243 -21.96 -9.06 6.68
N GLY A 244 -22.31 -8.84 5.41
CA GLY A 244 -23.35 -9.62 4.78
C GLY A 244 -23.58 -9.25 3.33
N GLY A 245 -24.64 -9.78 2.76
CA GLY A 245 -25.03 -9.49 1.40
C GLY A 245 -26.42 -9.98 1.09
N GLU A 246 -26.86 -9.62 -0.10
CA GLU A 246 -28.06 -10.16 -0.75
C GLU A 246 -27.79 -10.20 -2.24
N ASN A 247 -28.35 -11.16 -2.93
CA ASN A 247 -28.24 -11.20 -4.38
C ASN A 247 -29.53 -11.79 -4.98
N SER A 248 -30.39 -10.90 -5.44
CA SER A 248 -31.67 -11.29 -6.04
C SER A 248 -31.50 -12.07 -7.36
N GLU A 249 -30.41 -11.82 -8.11
CA GLU A 249 -30.10 -12.52 -9.35
C GLU A 249 -29.69 -13.98 -9.11
N SER A 250 -28.99 -14.25 -8.00
CA SER A 250 -28.63 -15.60 -7.56
C SER A 250 -29.65 -16.22 -6.61
N GLY A 251 -30.75 -15.53 -6.30
CA GLY A 251 -31.76 -16.00 -5.34
C GLY A 251 -31.30 -16.01 -3.89
N VAL A 252 -30.25 -15.25 -3.54
CA VAL A 252 -29.74 -15.14 -2.18
C VAL A 252 -30.50 -14.05 -1.43
N ALA A 253 -31.24 -14.44 -0.39
CA ALA A 253 -31.94 -13.53 0.50
C ALA A 253 -30.94 -12.72 1.35
N PRO A 254 -31.32 -11.51 1.82
CA PRO A 254 -30.50 -10.71 2.72
C PRO A 254 -30.07 -11.48 3.96
N PHE A 255 -28.78 -11.45 4.27
CA PHE A 255 -28.23 -12.06 5.49
C PHE A 255 -27.10 -11.21 6.04
N GLN A 256 -26.83 -11.35 7.35
CA GLN A 256 -25.74 -10.68 8.04
C GLN A 256 -25.05 -11.63 9.01
N VAL A 257 -23.75 -11.44 9.20
CA VAL A 257 -22.91 -12.13 10.17
C VAL A 257 -22.24 -11.06 11.04
N LEU A 258 -22.25 -11.26 12.35
CA LEU A 258 -21.48 -10.45 13.28
C LEU A 258 -20.09 -11.10 13.43
N VAL A 259 -19.04 -10.35 13.06
CA VAL A 259 -17.64 -10.72 13.25
C VAL A 259 -17.10 -9.88 14.40
N VAL A 260 -16.55 -10.53 15.41
CA VAL A 260 -16.05 -9.87 16.64
C VAL A 260 -14.62 -10.31 16.93
N ASP A 261 -13.92 -9.50 17.71
CA ASP A 261 -12.66 -9.89 18.32
C ASP A 261 -12.93 -10.96 19.39
N SER A 262 -12.57 -12.18 19.07
CA SER A 262 -12.79 -13.36 19.91
C SER A 262 -11.56 -13.81 20.68
N ASP A 263 -10.42 -13.10 20.59
CA ASP A 263 -9.20 -13.43 21.33
C ASP A 263 -9.27 -12.87 22.75
N PRO A 264 -9.36 -13.72 23.80
CA PRO A 264 -9.37 -13.28 25.20
C PRO A 264 -8.08 -12.55 25.61
N GLY A 265 -6.98 -12.72 24.90
CA GLY A 265 -5.71 -12.01 25.12
C GLY A 265 -5.67 -10.61 24.47
N SER A 266 -6.65 -10.29 23.62
CA SER A 266 -6.74 -8.99 22.97
C SER A 266 -7.26 -7.92 23.94
N PRO A 267 -6.68 -6.70 23.93
CA PRO A 267 -7.22 -5.58 24.71
C PRO A 267 -8.60 -5.13 24.22
N THR A 268 -8.98 -5.50 22.99
CA THR A 268 -10.28 -5.21 22.39
C THR A 268 -11.21 -6.42 22.35
N TYR A 269 -10.90 -7.47 23.14
CA TYR A 269 -11.77 -8.67 23.25
C TYR A 269 -13.23 -8.28 23.42
N TRP A 270 -14.14 -8.89 22.65
CA TRP A 270 -15.56 -8.53 22.61
C TRP A 270 -16.24 -8.58 23.97
N ASP A 271 -16.01 -9.64 24.72
CA ASP A 271 -16.56 -9.83 26.06
C ASP A 271 -15.63 -9.28 27.18
N GLY A 272 -14.65 -8.46 26.80
CA GLY A 272 -13.68 -7.86 27.71
C GLY A 272 -14.10 -6.50 28.24
N PRO A 273 -13.22 -5.85 29.05
CA PRO A 273 -13.51 -4.56 29.68
C PRO A 273 -13.63 -3.38 28.70
N TYR A 274 -13.17 -3.54 27.44
CA TYR A 274 -13.34 -2.53 26.39
C TYR A 274 -14.81 -2.33 26.00
N GLY A 275 -15.64 -3.35 26.19
CA GLY A 275 -17.05 -3.37 25.86
C GLY A 275 -17.31 -3.55 24.36
N HIS A 276 -18.59 -3.61 24.00
CA HIS A 276 -19.01 -3.84 22.62
C HIS A 276 -19.00 -2.53 21.82
N ARG A 277 -18.11 -2.44 20.83
CA ARG A 277 -18.00 -1.30 19.91
C ARG A 277 -18.13 -1.77 18.46
N LEU A 278 -19.34 -1.64 17.93
CA LEU A 278 -19.65 -2.04 16.55
C LEU A 278 -19.21 -0.94 15.56
N ALA A 279 -18.59 -1.35 14.45
CA ALA A 279 -18.27 -0.44 13.36
C ALA A 279 -19.56 0.23 12.81
N PRO A 280 -19.54 1.56 12.56
CA PRO A 280 -20.75 2.29 12.24
C PRO A 280 -21.35 1.95 10.87
N GLN A 281 -20.54 1.38 9.98
CA GLN A 281 -20.99 0.96 8.65
C GLN A 281 -20.77 -0.53 8.48
N PRO A 282 -21.81 -1.30 8.12
CA PRO A 282 -21.67 -2.71 7.79
C PRO A 282 -20.91 -2.89 6.46
N VAL A 283 -20.23 -4.01 6.34
CA VAL A 283 -19.67 -4.46 5.06
C VAL A 283 -20.77 -5.21 4.31
N SER A 284 -21.27 -4.65 3.22
CA SER A 284 -22.34 -5.27 2.44
C SER A 284 -22.06 -5.16 0.94
N SER A 285 -22.21 -6.28 0.23
CA SER A 285 -22.06 -6.33 -1.22
C SER A 285 -22.91 -7.45 -1.82
N PRO A 286 -23.53 -7.24 -2.99
CA PRO A 286 -24.17 -8.31 -3.76
C PRO A 286 -23.20 -9.41 -4.21
N ALA A 287 -21.89 -9.15 -4.22
CA ALA A 287 -20.87 -10.16 -4.52
C ALA A 287 -20.71 -11.19 -3.39
N ILE A 288 -21.13 -10.84 -2.16
CA ILE A 288 -21.11 -11.71 -0.97
C ILE A 288 -22.40 -12.53 -0.97
N VAL A 289 -22.28 -13.83 -1.22
CA VAL A 289 -23.43 -14.75 -1.32
C VAL A 289 -23.40 -15.89 -0.29
N THR A 290 -22.37 -15.95 0.53
CA THR A 290 -22.23 -16.96 1.60
C THR A 290 -21.77 -16.32 2.92
N THR A 291 -22.09 -16.99 4.03
CA THR A 291 -21.63 -16.59 5.36
C THR A 291 -20.10 -16.61 5.49
N ILE A 292 -19.41 -17.52 4.79
CA ILE A 292 -17.94 -17.61 4.78
C ILE A 292 -17.34 -16.35 4.16
N GLN A 293 -17.87 -15.87 3.03
CA GLN A 293 -17.45 -14.64 2.38
C GLN A 293 -17.73 -13.41 3.27
N ALA A 294 -18.91 -13.35 3.89
CA ALA A 294 -19.24 -12.28 4.84
C ALA A 294 -18.27 -12.28 6.03
N THR A 295 -17.92 -13.45 6.56
CA THR A 295 -16.94 -13.56 7.64
C THR A 295 -15.55 -13.08 7.18
N ALA A 296 -15.09 -13.46 5.99
CA ALA A 296 -13.81 -13.03 5.44
C ALA A 296 -13.75 -11.49 5.29
N ALA A 297 -14.77 -10.89 4.67
CA ALA A 297 -14.89 -9.45 4.50
C ALA A 297 -14.98 -8.72 5.85
N GLY A 298 -15.76 -9.24 6.80
CA GLY A 298 -15.88 -8.72 8.14
C GLY A 298 -14.57 -8.80 8.93
N THR A 299 -13.82 -9.89 8.79
CA THR A 299 -12.51 -10.08 9.44
C THR A 299 -11.49 -9.08 8.92
N LEU A 300 -11.42 -8.87 7.60
CA LEU A 300 -10.55 -7.85 7.01
C LEU A 300 -10.88 -6.47 7.60
N ARG A 301 -12.15 -6.09 7.61
CA ARG A 301 -12.59 -4.81 8.17
C ARG A 301 -12.33 -4.69 9.66
N LEU A 302 -12.50 -5.77 10.42
CA LEU A 302 -12.22 -5.81 11.85
C LEU A 302 -10.71 -5.59 12.12
N ARG A 303 -9.83 -6.29 11.41
CA ARG A 303 -8.38 -6.09 11.51
C ARG A 303 -7.96 -4.65 11.20
N GLN A 304 -8.54 -4.05 10.16
CA GLN A 304 -8.29 -2.65 9.81
C GLN A 304 -8.75 -1.69 10.94
N ALA A 305 -9.88 -1.97 11.58
CA ALA A 305 -10.42 -1.15 12.67
C ALA A 305 -9.62 -1.32 13.97
N GLN A 306 -9.20 -2.53 14.30
CA GLN A 306 -8.37 -2.79 15.48
C GLN A 306 -6.97 -2.20 15.36
N ALA A 307 -6.41 -2.19 14.15
CA ALA A 307 -5.09 -1.62 13.89
C ALA A 307 -4.97 -0.13 14.25
N ALA A 308 -6.10 0.59 14.37
CA ALA A 308 -6.10 2.00 14.76
C ALA A 308 -5.86 2.26 16.25
N ASN A 309 -5.76 1.23 17.11
CA ASN A 309 -5.70 1.35 18.57
C ASN A 309 -4.40 1.98 19.10
N ALA A 310 -3.28 1.66 18.48
CA ALA A 310 -1.97 2.18 18.82
C ALA A 310 -1.27 2.66 17.55
N SER A 311 -0.66 3.83 17.63
CA SER A 311 0.18 4.37 16.56
C SER A 311 1.54 4.74 17.13
N ALA A 312 2.57 4.54 16.35
CA ALA A 312 3.86 5.14 16.60
C ALA A 312 4.42 5.73 15.31
N ASP A 313 4.98 6.91 15.44
CA ASP A 313 5.82 7.50 14.40
C ASP A 313 7.27 7.19 14.79
N LEU A 314 7.92 6.34 14.01
CA LEU A 314 9.30 5.88 14.22
C LEU A 314 10.22 6.61 13.26
N GLU A 315 11.12 7.42 13.76
CA GLU A 315 12.21 7.98 12.96
C GLU A 315 13.40 7.01 12.98
N THR A 316 13.85 6.62 11.81
CA THR A 316 14.91 5.60 11.63
C THR A 316 15.74 5.89 10.38
N LEU A 317 16.84 5.17 10.20
CA LEU A 317 17.58 5.19 8.95
C LEU A 317 16.71 4.64 7.80
N PRO A 318 16.81 5.22 6.58
CA PRO A 318 15.96 4.83 5.47
C PRO A 318 16.15 3.37 5.05
N ASN A 319 15.05 2.62 5.04
CA ASN A 319 15.00 1.27 4.47
C ASN A 319 14.00 1.23 3.29
N PRO A 320 14.46 1.40 2.05
CA PRO A 320 13.58 1.42 0.88
C PRO A 320 12.92 0.05 0.57
N ALA A 321 13.40 -1.04 1.18
CA ALA A 321 12.83 -2.37 0.98
C ALA A 321 11.52 -2.61 1.76
N LEU A 322 11.15 -1.72 2.69
CA LEU A 322 9.90 -1.86 3.44
C LEU A 322 8.67 -1.74 2.56
N GLU A 323 7.65 -2.50 2.94
CA GLU A 323 6.32 -2.46 2.37
C GLU A 323 5.28 -2.08 3.44
N ALA A 324 4.24 -1.37 3.04
CA ALA A 324 3.12 -1.11 3.94
C ALA A 324 2.36 -2.42 4.23
N GLY A 325 2.17 -2.72 5.51
CA GLY A 325 1.68 -4.01 6.01
C GLY A 325 2.77 -4.89 6.63
N ASP A 326 4.05 -4.60 6.41
CA ASP A 326 5.16 -5.32 7.06
C ASP A 326 5.07 -5.20 8.58
N VAL A 327 5.52 -6.24 9.28
CA VAL A 327 5.65 -6.24 10.74
C VAL A 327 7.09 -5.95 11.11
N LEU A 328 7.29 -4.93 11.95
CA LEU A 328 8.60 -4.53 12.49
C LEU A 328 8.69 -4.93 13.95
N ARG A 329 9.89 -5.29 14.39
CA ARG A 329 10.26 -5.35 15.78
C ARG A 329 10.95 -4.03 16.17
N VAL A 330 10.41 -3.34 17.17
CA VAL A 330 10.98 -2.10 17.68
C VAL A 330 11.53 -2.36 19.06
N VAL A 331 12.82 -2.09 19.27
CA VAL A 331 13.48 -2.21 20.58
C VAL A 331 13.83 -0.80 21.04
N TYR A 332 13.16 -0.35 22.10
CA TYR A 332 13.32 0.99 22.67
C TYR A 332 14.57 1.11 23.55
N ALA A 333 14.94 2.34 23.90
CA ALA A 333 16.13 2.63 24.70
C ALA A 333 16.08 2.04 26.12
N ASP A 334 14.90 1.78 26.67
CA ASP A 334 14.69 1.10 27.96
C ASP A 334 14.78 -0.43 27.89
N GLY A 335 14.98 -0.98 26.69
CA GLY A 335 15.06 -2.42 26.44
C GLY A 335 13.72 -3.10 26.18
N THR A 336 12.60 -2.37 26.28
CA THR A 336 11.29 -2.94 25.90
C THR A 336 11.23 -3.18 24.41
N ALA A 337 10.54 -4.25 23.99
CA ALA A 337 10.37 -4.61 22.59
C ALA A 337 8.89 -4.72 22.24
N GLU A 338 8.52 -4.19 21.08
CA GLU A 338 7.17 -4.25 20.56
C GLU A 338 7.17 -4.65 19.07
N LEU A 339 6.13 -5.34 18.65
CA LEU A 339 5.84 -5.56 17.24
C LEU A 339 4.90 -4.46 16.74
N HIS A 340 5.22 -3.88 15.60
CA HIS A 340 4.45 -2.82 14.96
C HIS A 340 4.17 -3.16 13.51
N GLN A 341 2.97 -2.86 13.02
CA GLN A 341 2.64 -2.97 11.59
C GLN A 341 2.84 -1.65 10.88
N VAL A 342 3.58 -1.65 9.78
CA VAL A 342 3.83 -0.46 8.95
C VAL A 342 2.55 -0.02 8.25
N SER A 343 2.19 1.24 8.43
CA SER A 343 1.05 1.88 7.75
C SER A 343 1.48 2.78 6.61
N ALA A 344 2.39 3.70 6.88
CA ALA A 344 2.83 4.67 5.89
C ALA A 344 4.27 5.12 6.15
N PHE A 345 4.97 5.48 5.08
CA PHE A 345 6.31 6.06 5.16
C PHE A 345 6.67 6.77 3.86
N PRO A 346 7.46 7.86 3.92
CA PRO A 346 8.12 8.43 2.76
C PRO A 346 9.48 7.79 2.55
N VAL A 347 9.86 7.45 1.33
CA VAL A 347 11.23 7.08 0.95
C VAL A 347 11.86 8.30 0.29
N PRO A 348 12.81 9.01 0.94
CA PRO A 348 13.49 10.14 0.31
C PRO A 348 14.35 9.66 -0.87
N LEU A 349 14.48 10.46 -1.91
CA LEU A 349 15.35 10.19 -3.06
C LEU A 349 16.67 10.96 -2.97
N ASP A 350 16.88 11.71 -1.90
CA ASP A 350 18.14 12.37 -1.56
C ASP A 350 18.83 11.70 -0.37
N VAL A 351 20.08 12.07 -0.12
CA VAL A 351 20.92 11.46 0.93
C VAL A 351 20.50 11.92 2.33
N GLY A 352 19.96 13.12 2.48
CA GLY A 352 19.68 13.79 3.75
C GLY A 352 18.23 13.74 4.21
N GLY A 353 17.36 13.04 3.47
CA GLY A 353 15.92 13.01 3.75
C GLY A 353 15.57 12.22 5.01
N SER A 354 14.60 12.72 5.78
CA SER A 354 14.07 12.00 6.94
C SER A 354 13.26 10.78 6.52
N PHE A 355 13.32 9.71 7.33
CA PHE A 355 12.56 8.51 7.12
C PHE A 355 11.76 8.20 8.38
N THR A 356 10.49 8.63 8.37
CA THR A 356 9.56 8.42 9.48
C THR A 356 8.54 7.37 9.08
N ILE A 357 8.54 6.25 9.77
CA ILE A 357 7.59 5.17 9.58
C ILE A 357 6.41 5.41 10.52
N ARG A 358 5.21 5.61 9.97
CA ARG A 358 3.97 5.55 10.73
C ARG A 358 3.58 4.09 10.88
N THR A 359 3.36 3.67 12.11
CA THR A 359 2.87 2.33 12.40
C THR A 359 1.46 2.37 12.99
N ILE A 360 0.77 1.28 12.81
CA ILE A 360 -0.54 0.99 13.41
C ILE A 360 -0.45 -0.35 14.10
N SER A 361 -1.24 -0.56 15.15
CA SER A 361 -1.23 -1.80 15.92
C SER A 361 0.14 -2.09 16.55
N ALA A 362 0.18 -2.16 17.84
CA ALA A 362 1.38 -2.54 18.59
C ALA A 362 1.06 -3.71 19.50
N LYS A 363 2.00 -4.65 19.61
CA LYS A 363 1.95 -5.79 20.54
C LYS A 363 3.28 -5.89 21.26
N GLU A 364 3.24 -6.10 22.56
CA GLU A 364 4.45 -6.42 23.34
C GLU A 364 5.10 -7.70 22.79
N ASP A 365 6.41 -7.64 22.55
CA ASP A 365 7.21 -8.77 22.08
C ASP A 365 7.98 -9.31 23.29
N ALA A 366 7.37 -10.31 23.95
CA ALA A 366 7.83 -10.88 25.22
C ALA A 366 8.96 -11.91 25.04
#